data_254b65dddd3bc0644570d933c7fc14a2
#
_entry.id   254b65dddd3bc0644570d933c7fc14a2
#
_cell.length_a   1.000
_cell.length_b   1.000
_cell.length_c   1.000
_cell.angle_alpha   90.00
_cell.angle_beta   90.00
_cell.angle_gamma   90.00
#
_symmetry.space_group_name_H-M   'P 1'
#
loop_
_entity.id
_entity.type
_entity.pdbx_description
1 polymer ?
#
loop_
_entity_poly.entity_id
_entity_poly.type
_entity_poly.pdbx_seq_one_letter_code
_entity_poly.pdbx_strand_id
1 'polypeptide(L)'
;DAVSSGNPPVIALLPGSRSAEIAHLAPRFFRAAALIGQARPGARFLVPAVPHLLERVRALADASGLGEAVHVLPGQSHQALAACDVALVASGTATLEAALFKRPMVIAYAMPAFSYWLMRRQRQLPWVGLPNILCAPAQWLRRPPGVAARAHADAADAPFIVPELIQHAATPQALAAATLAWLEDPVRVLATQERFAQLHRDLLRDTPQLACHAIQSLLAR
;
A
#
# COMPACT_ATOMS: atom_id res chain seq x y z
N ASP A 1 -4.06 4.23 -18.87
CA ASP A 1 -3.08 4.97 -19.66
C ASP A 1 -1.70 4.55 -19.18
N ALA A 2 -0.89 4.02 -20.11
CA ALA A 2 0.48 3.58 -19.84
C ALA A 2 1.31 4.74 -19.31
N VAL A 3 2.25 4.46 -18.42
CA VAL A 3 3.24 5.43 -17.92
C VAL A 3 3.83 6.13 -19.16
N SER A 4 3.40 7.37 -19.36
CA SER A 4 3.71 8.14 -20.55
C SER A 4 5.18 8.51 -20.51
N SER A 5 5.96 8.05 -21.46
CA SER A 5 7.34 8.42 -21.68
C SER A 5 7.45 9.91 -22.04
N GLY A 6 7.42 10.79 -21.06
CA GLY A 6 7.55 12.22 -21.28
C GLY A 6 7.07 13.11 -20.13
N ASN A 7 6.10 12.69 -19.34
CA ASN A 7 5.65 13.47 -18.20
C ASN A 7 6.36 13.05 -16.90
N PRO A 8 6.67 14.02 -16.01
CA PRO A 8 7.21 13.72 -14.69
C PRO A 8 6.27 12.78 -13.91
N PRO A 9 6.78 11.72 -13.27
CA PRO A 9 5.92 10.78 -12.57
C PRO A 9 5.27 11.40 -11.33
N VAL A 10 4.04 10.99 -11.06
CA VAL A 10 3.26 11.39 -9.88
C VAL A 10 3.18 10.23 -8.91
N ILE A 11 3.68 10.41 -7.70
CA ILE A 11 3.72 9.38 -6.67
C ILE A 11 2.81 9.78 -5.51
N ALA A 12 1.85 8.94 -5.14
CA ALA A 12 1.06 9.15 -3.94
C ALA A 12 1.78 8.58 -2.71
N LEU A 13 1.92 9.38 -1.67
CA LEU A 13 2.49 8.97 -0.37
C LEU A 13 1.37 8.92 0.67
N LEU A 14 0.96 7.73 1.08
CA LEU A 14 -0.08 7.49 2.09
C LEU A 14 0.56 6.91 3.37
N PRO A 15 1.17 7.74 4.22
CA PRO A 15 1.96 7.26 5.36
C PRO A 15 1.10 6.76 6.55
N GLY A 16 -0.22 6.77 6.41
CA GLY A 16 -1.17 6.30 7.39
C GLY A 16 -2.13 7.39 7.88
N SER A 17 -3.09 6.97 8.70
CA SER A 17 -4.14 7.82 9.29
C SER A 17 -4.05 7.96 10.81
N ARG A 18 -3.10 7.27 11.45
CA ARG A 18 -2.88 7.30 12.90
C ARG A 18 -1.57 7.98 13.24
N SER A 19 -1.53 8.68 14.39
CA SER A 19 -0.33 9.39 14.85
C SER A 19 0.91 8.50 14.94
N ALA A 20 0.76 7.25 15.34
CA ALA A 20 1.86 6.28 15.41
C ALA A 20 2.36 5.88 14.02
N GLU A 21 1.47 5.66 13.06
CA GLU A 21 1.85 5.34 11.68
C GLU A 21 2.64 6.50 11.07
N ILE A 22 2.13 7.73 11.17
CA ILE A 22 2.82 8.94 10.70
C ILE A 22 4.19 9.09 11.36
N ALA A 23 4.31 8.84 12.67
CA ALA A 23 5.58 8.95 13.36
C ALA A 23 6.66 7.99 12.82
N HIS A 24 6.27 6.78 12.45
CA HIS A 24 7.20 5.75 11.99
C HIS A 24 7.42 5.75 10.48
N LEU A 25 6.39 6.02 9.69
CA LEU A 25 6.45 5.85 8.24
C LEU A 25 6.66 7.16 7.48
N ALA A 26 6.05 8.28 7.90
CA ALA A 26 6.17 9.53 7.13
C ALA A 26 7.63 9.99 6.94
N PRO A 27 8.51 9.97 7.96
CA PRO A 27 9.92 10.33 7.75
C PRO A 27 10.64 9.43 6.74
N ARG A 28 10.28 8.14 6.69
CA ARG A 28 10.84 7.19 5.73
C ARG A 28 10.33 7.46 4.32
N PHE A 29 9.04 7.79 4.19
CA PHE A 29 8.39 8.10 2.91
C PHE A 29 8.95 9.39 2.30
N PHE A 30 9.11 10.44 3.09
CA PHE A 30 9.71 11.69 2.61
C PHE A 30 11.19 11.51 2.21
N ARG A 31 11.96 10.73 2.96
CA ARG A 31 13.34 10.40 2.54
C ARG A 31 13.36 9.55 1.27
N ALA A 32 12.45 8.59 1.11
CA ALA A 32 12.31 7.83 -0.13
C ALA A 32 11.91 8.75 -1.29
N ALA A 33 10.99 9.69 -1.07
CA ALA A 33 10.61 10.68 -2.07
C ALA A 33 11.80 11.56 -2.51
N ALA A 34 12.67 11.95 -1.58
CA ALA A 34 13.89 12.67 -1.94
C ALA A 34 14.82 11.86 -2.85
N LEU A 35 14.99 10.56 -2.57
CA LEU A 35 15.77 9.66 -3.42
C LEU A 35 15.11 9.46 -4.80
N ILE A 36 13.79 9.34 -4.84
CA ILE A 36 13.05 9.25 -6.10
C ILE A 36 13.19 10.53 -6.91
N GLY A 37 13.06 11.71 -6.27
CA GLY A 37 13.25 13.01 -6.92
C GLY A 37 14.64 13.20 -7.51
N GLN A 38 15.68 12.66 -6.85
CA GLN A 38 17.05 12.64 -7.39
C GLN A 38 17.17 11.74 -8.63
N ALA A 39 16.54 10.55 -8.60
CA ALA A 39 16.58 9.61 -9.71
C ALA A 39 15.66 9.98 -10.87
N ARG A 40 14.60 10.73 -10.60
CA ARG A 40 13.59 11.19 -11.57
C ARG A 40 13.29 12.67 -11.34
N PRO A 41 14.12 13.58 -11.87
CA PRO A 41 13.90 15.02 -11.78
C PRO A 41 12.52 15.39 -12.33
N GLY A 42 11.81 16.25 -11.59
CA GLY A 42 10.44 16.66 -11.91
C GLY A 42 9.35 15.76 -11.29
N ALA A 43 9.69 14.64 -10.65
CA ALA A 43 8.72 13.81 -9.93
C ALA A 43 7.90 14.65 -8.94
N ARG A 44 6.59 14.39 -8.86
CA ARG A 44 5.67 15.07 -7.94
C ARG A 44 5.10 14.09 -6.92
N PHE A 45 4.90 14.57 -5.70
CA PHE A 45 4.45 13.76 -4.58
C PHE A 45 3.15 14.30 -4.03
N LEU A 46 2.09 13.47 -4.06
CA LEU A 46 0.78 13.78 -3.49
C LEU A 46 0.67 13.11 -2.11
N VAL A 47 0.46 13.90 -1.08
CA VAL A 47 0.44 13.40 0.32
C VAL A 47 -0.92 13.71 0.94
N PRO A 48 -1.91 12.82 0.79
CA PRO A 48 -3.19 13.01 1.45
C PRO A 48 -3.03 12.84 2.97
N ALA A 49 -3.57 13.79 3.72
CA ALA A 49 -3.51 13.79 5.17
C ALA A 49 -4.90 13.96 5.79
N VAL A 50 -5.21 13.18 6.82
CA VAL A 50 -6.44 13.36 7.59
C VAL A 50 -6.39 14.69 8.35
N PRO A 51 -7.54 15.38 8.55
CA PRO A 51 -7.55 16.74 9.10
C PRO A 51 -6.76 16.92 10.39
N HIS A 52 -6.90 16.00 11.33
CA HIS A 52 -6.25 16.10 12.65
C HIS A 52 -4.72 15.84 12.65
N LEU A 53 -4.16 15.37 11.52
CA LEU A 53 -2.71 15.16 11.34
C LEU A 53 -2.10 16.08 10.26
N LEU A 54 -2.91 16.94 9.66
CA LEU A 54 -2.53 17.78 8.53
C LEU A 54 -1.28 18.61 8.83
N GLU A 55 -1.28 19.34 9.93
CA GLU A 55 -0.16 20.21 10.32
C GLU A 55 1.12 19.43 10.57
N ARG A 56 1.00 18.23 11.15
CA ARG A 56 2.14 17.35 11.36
C ARG A 56 2.73 16.84 10.04
N VAL A 57 1.87 16.48 9.09
CA VAL A 57 2.31 16.03 7.76
C VAL A 57 2.94 17.18 6.99
N ARG A 58 2.39 18.40 7.08
CA ARG A 58 2.97 19.61 6.48
C ARG A 58 4.37 19.88 7.02
N ALA A 59 4.53 19.89 8.34
CA ALA A 59 5.84 20.11 8.96
C ALA A 59 6.89 19.07 8.50
N LEU A 60 6.49 17.81 8.31
CA LEU A 60 7.38 16.76 7.79
C LEU A 60 7.68 16.96 6.29
N ALA A 61 6.72 17.44 5.51
CA ALA A 61 6.90 17.78 4.11
C ALA A 61 7.88 18.95 3.95
N ASP A 62 7.70 20.01 4.73
CA ASP A 62 8.58 21.18 4.73
C ASP A 62 10.02 20.83 5.13
N ALA A 63 10.17 19.98 6.16
CA ALA A 63 11.47 19.47 6.61
C ALA A 63 12.15 18.50 5.63
N SER A 64 11.43 18.01 4.63
CA SER A 64 11.97 17.04 3.66
C SER A 64 12.93 17.66 2.63
N GLY A 65 12.88 18.98 2.44
CA GLY A 65 13.65 19.70 1.44
C GLY A 65 13.15 19.53 -0.01
N LEU A 66 12.00 18.90 -0.20
CA LEU A 66 11.43 18.64 -1.54
C LEU A 66 10.69 19.85 -2.13
N GLY A 67 10.39 20.87 -1.32
CA GLY A 67 9.76 22.11 -1.75
C GLY A 67 8.45 21.90 -2.52
N GLU A 68 8.33 22.55 -3.67
CA GLU A 68 7.13 22.52 -4.51
C GLU A 68 6.82 21.15 -5.14
N ALA A 69 7.74 20.18 -5.06
CA ALA A 69 7.48 18.84 -5.56
C ALA A 69 6.47 18.06 -4.69
N VAL A 70 6.22 18.50 -3.45
CA VAL A 70 5.29 17.87 -2.51
C VAL A 70 4.02 18.68 -2.36
N HIS A 71 2.87 18.03 -2.57
CA HIS A 71 1.56 18.62 -2.39
C HIS A 71 0.81 17.89 -1.27
N VAL A 72 0.66 18.52 -0.12
CA VAL A 72 -0.14 17.97 1.00
C VAL A 72 -1.61 18.29 0.77
N LEU A 73 -2.44 17.23 0.67
CA LEU A 73 -3.84 17.29 0.29
C LEU A 73 -4.74 16.93 1.48
N PRO A 74 -5.50 17.87 2.06
CA PRO A 74 -6.35 17.58 3.21
C PRO A 74 -7.53 16.66 2.81
N GLY A 75 -7.57 15.43 3.34
CA GLY A 75 -8.68 14.50 3.16
C GLY A 75 -8.91 13.98 1.74
N GLN A 76 -7.96 14.14 0.82
CA GLN A 76 -8.14 13.85 -0.62
C GLN A 76 -7.39 12.59 -1.06
N SER A 77 -7.52 11.48 -0.31
CA SER A 77 -6.83 10.22 -0.65
C SER A 77 -7.25 9.65 -2.01
N HIS A 78 -8.54 9.71 -2.34
CA HIS A 78 -9.05 9.21 -3.60
C HIS A 78 -8.55 10.02 -4.80
N GLN A 79 -8.48 11.35 -4.67
CA GLN A 79 -7.93 12.22 -5.72
C GLN A 79 -6.43 11.95 -5.93
N ALA A 80 -5.67 11.78 -4.84
CA ALA A 80 -4.27 11.41 -4.92
C ALA A 80 -4.07 10.05 -5.61
N LEU A 81 -4.87 9.05 -5.25
CA LEU A 81 -4.85 7.73 -5.89
C LEU A 81 -5.30 7.76 -7.35
N ALA A 82 -6.30 8.60 -7.69
CA ALA A 82 -6.74 8.76 -9.08
C ALA A 82 -5.66 9.40 -9.96
N ALA A 83 -4.87 10.32 -9.41
CA ALA A 83 -3.89 11.11 -10.16
C ALA A 83 -2.49 10.47 -10.22
N CYS A 84 -2.14 9.55 -9.30
CA CYS A 84 -0.79 9.01 -9.24
C CYS A 84 -0.52 7.89 -10.25
N ASP A 85 0.75 7.71 -10.59
CA ASP A 85 1.25 6.57 -11.37
C ASP A 85 1.56 5.37 -10.45
N VAL A 86 2.14 5.65 -9.27
CA VAL A 86 2.51 4.65 -8.26
C VAL A 86 2.15 5.17 -6.87
N ALA A 87 1.74 4.29 -5.97
CA ALA A 87 1.46 4.64 -4.58
C ALA A 87 2.46 3.98 -3.60
N LEU A 88 2.96 4.75 -2.64
CA LEU A 88 3.69 4.25 -1.48
C LEU A 88 2.75 4.34 -0.27
N VAL A 89 2.32 3.19 0.25
CA VAL A 89 1.17 3.11 1.13
C VAL A 89 1.51 2.41 2.45
N ALA A 90 1.11 3.00 3.56
CA ALA A 90 1.10 2.29 4.85
C ALA A 90 0.09 1.14 4.80
N SER A 91 0.46 -0.02 5.36
CA SER A 91 -0.45 -1.17 5.43
C SER A 91 -1.74 -0.83 6.17
N GLY A 92 -2.87 -1.18 5.58
CA GLY A 92 -4.22 -0.92 6.09
C GLY A 92 -5.24 -0.90 4.95
N THR A 93 -6.41 -0.32 5.20
CA THR A 93 -7.51 -0.22 4.20
C THR A 93 -7.11 0.58 2.96
N ALA A 94 -6.22 1.57 3.10
CA ALA A 94 -5.72 2.36 1.98
C ALA A 94 -5.03 1.51 0.89
N THR A 95 -4.49 0.33 1.24
CA THR A 95 -3.92 -0.60 0.26
C THR A 95 -4.99 -1.22 -0.64
N LEU A 96 -6.17 -1.49 -0.09
CA LEU A 96 -7.31 -1.94 -0.89
C LEU A 96 -7.86 -0.81 -1.76
N GLU A 97 -7.96 0.40 -1.23
CA GLU A 97 -8.36 1.58 -2.00
C GLU A 97 -7.43 1.77 -3.22
N ALA A 98 -6.11 1.74 -3.01
CA ALA A 98 -5.14 1.85 -4.11
C ALA A 98 -5.32 0.74 -5.16
N ALA A 99 -5.62 -0.50 -4.74
CA ALA A 99 -5.93 -1.60 -5.66
C ALA A 99 -7.24 -1.35 -6.43
N LEU A 100 -8.28 -0.82 -5.79
CA LEU A 100 -9.52 -0.46 -6.46
C LEU A 100 -9.35 0.68 -7.47
N PHE A 101 -8.40 1.59 -7.24
CA PHE A 101 -7.95 2.59 -8.23
C PHE A 101 -6.99 2.00 -9.28
N LYS A 102 -6.67 0.68 -9.24
CA LYS A 102 -5.74 -0.02 -10.14
C LYS A 102 -4.33 0.60 -10.14
N ARG A 103 -3.90 1.12 -8.98
CA ARG A 103 -2.57 1.72 -8.88
C ARG A 103 -1.55 0.70 -8.42
N PRO A 104 -0.44 0.53 -9.15
CA PRO A 104 0.71 -0.21 -8.65
C PRO A 104 1.17 0.46 -7.35
N MET A 105 1.63 -0.34 -6.41
CA MET A 105 1.97 0.21 -5.10
C MET A 105 3.13 -0.53 -4.44
N VAL A 106 3.74 0.15 -3.47
CA VAL A 106 4.65 -0.43 -2.49
C VAL A 106 3.99 -0.30 -1.12
N ILE A 107 3.83 -1.42 -0.43
CA ILE A 107 3.22 -1.45 0.90
C ILE A 107 4.33 -1.39 1.94
N ALA A 108 4.23 -0.46 2.88
CA ALA A 108 5.15 -0.36 4.01
C ALA A 108 4.42 -0.60 5.33
N TYR A 109 5.10 -1.27 6.26
CA TYR A 109 4.59 -1.46 7.61
C TYR A 109 5.69 -1.31 8.64
N ALA A 110 5.48 -0.43 9.62
CA ALA A 110 6.39 -0.25 10.74
C ALA A 110 5.61 0.04 12.02
N MET A 111 6.00 -0.63 13.08
CA MET A 111 5.43 -0.49 14.42
C MET A 111 6.54 -0.63 15.48
N PRO A 112 6.29 -0.28 16.76
CA PRO A 112 7.22 -0.52 17.84
C PRO A 112 7.68 -1.98 17.89
N ALA A 113 8.97 -2.22 18.18
CA ALA A 113 9.61 -3.54 18.10
C ALA A 113 8.89 -4.61 18.95
N PHE A 114 8.41 -4.26 20.14
CA PHE A 114 7.69 -5.17 21.01
C PHE A 114 6.34 -5.61 20.41
N SER A 115 5.57 -4.65 19.88
CA SER A 115 4.30 -4.95 19.20
C SER A 115 4.50 -5.83 17.97
N TYR A 116 5.58 -5.58 17.22
CA TYR A 116 5.94 -6.41 16.08
C TYR A 116 6.31 -7.84 16.49
N TRP A 117 7.09 -8.00 17.55
CA TRP A 117 7.46 -9.31 18.07
C TRP A 117 6.23 -10.13 18.47
N LEU A 118 5.24 -9.51 19.15
CA LEU A 118 4.00 -10.15 19.51
C LEU A 118 3.17 -10.51 18.29
N MET A 119 2.98 -9.57 17.37
CA MET A 119 2.24 -9.78 16.12
C MET A 119 2.86 -10.90 15.28
N ARG A 120 4.20 -10.96 15.19
CA ARG A 120 4.90 -12.00 14.42
C ARG A 120 4.60 -13.42 14.92
N ARG A 121 4.38 -13.58 16.22
CA ARG A 121 4.01 -14.89 16.81
C ARG A 121 2.58 -15.30 16.49
N GLN A 122 1.68 -14.34 16.29
CA GLN A 122 0.27 -14.58 15.99
C GLN A 122 -0.04 -14.58 14.49
N ARG A 123 0.93 -14.19 13.67
CA ARG A 123 0.72 -14.03 12.23
C ARG A 123 0.51 -15.37 11.54
N GLN A 124 -0.62 -15.49 10.82
CA GLN A 124 -1.02 -16.71 10.11
C GLN A 124 -0.73 -16.63 8.60
N LEU A 125 -0.53 -15.44 8.04
CA LEU A 125 -0.32 -15.21 6.61
C LEU A 125 1.04 -14.52 6.36
N PRO A 126 1.69 -14.79 5.23
CA PRO A 126 2.95 -14.14 4.85
C PRO A 126 2.78 -12.66 4.50
N TRP A 127 1.56 -12.21 4.19
CA TRP A 127 1.25 -10.85 3.74
C TRP A 127 0.65 -10.00 4.86
N VAL A 128 0.81 -8.68 4.74
CA VAL A 128 0.16 -7.66 5.58
C VAL A 128 -0.77 -6.75 4.77
N GLY A 129 -0.62 -6.73 3.47
CA GLY A 129 -1.42 -5.91 2.56
C GLY A 129 -2.64 -6.65 2.04
N LEU A 130 -3.81 -6.01 2.10
CA LEU A 130 -5.06 -6.58 1.62
C LEU A 130 -5.00 -7.06 0.15
N PRO A 131 -4.38 -6.35 -0.80
CA PRO A 131 -4.30 -6.82 -2.18
C PRO A 131 -3.59 -8.17 -2.31
N ASN A 132 -2.46 -8.36 -1.62
CA ASN A 132 -1.75 -9.63 -1.64
C ASN A 132 -2.56 -10.75 -1.01
N ILE A 133 -3.26 -10.48 0.11
CA ILE A 133 -4.13 -11.45 0.80
C ILE A 133 -5.31 -11.85 -0.10
N LEU A 134 -6.03 -10.88 -0.64
CA LEU A 134 -7.26 -11.12 -1.41
C LEU A 134 -6.98 -11.75 -2.78
N CYS A 135 -5.82 -11.49 -3.35
CA CYS A 135 -5.41 -12.08 -4.61
C CYS A 135 -4.58 -13.37 -4.42
N ALA A 136 -4.34 -13.80 -3.18
CA ALA A 136 -3.55 -15.01 -2.91
C ALA A 136 -4.23 -16.26 -3.47
N PRO A 137 -3.46 -17.21 -4.03
CA PRO A 137 -4.00 -18.52 -4.40
C PRO A 137 -4.59 -19.25 -3.19
N ALA A 138 -5.73 -19.94 -3.38
CA ALA A 138 -6.49 -20.59 -2.30
C ALA A 138 -5.65 -21.57 -1.45
N GLN A 139 -4.64 -22.19 -2.04
CA GLN A 139 -3.71 -23.10 -1.35
C GLN A 139 -2.91 -22.42 -0.22
N TRP A 140 -2.67 -21.09 -0.32
CA TRP A 140 -1.97 -20.31 0.70
C TRP A 140 -2.89 -19.94 1.86
N LEU A 141 -4.18 -19.74 1.59
CA LEU A 141 -5.19 -19.36 2.59
C LEU A 141 -5.64 -20.56 3.46
N ARG A 142 -5.45 -21.81 2.98
CA ARG A 142 -5.85 -23.05 3.66
C ARG A 142 -4.75 -23.68 4.50
N ARG A 143 -3.62 -23.04 4.72
CA ARG A 143 -2.52 -23.58 5.52
C ARG A 143 -2.92 -23.68 7.01
N PRO A 144 -2.56 -24.77 7.71
CA PRO A 144 -2.84 -24.91 9.14
C PRO A 144 -2.17 -23.80 9.96
N PRO A 145 -2.79 -23.39 11.09
CA PRO A 145 -2.15 -22.47 12.03
C PRO A 145 -0.78 -23.00 12.47
N GLY A 146 0.24 -22.14 12.51
CA GLY A 146 1.62 -22.48 12.89
C GLY A 146 2.57 -22.78 11.73
N VAL A 147 2.09 -23.18 10.55
CA VAL A 147 2.95 -23.34 9.36
C VAL A 147 3.35 -21.97 8.78
N ALA A 148 2.50 -20.98 8.96
CA ALA A 148 2.78 -19.61 8.49
C ALA A 148 3.97 -18.92 9.20
N ALA A 149 4.30 -19.31 10.43
CA ALA A 149 5.48 -18.76 11.12
C ALA A 149 6.80 -19.18 10.46
N ARG A 150 6.84 -20.33 9.78
CA ARG A 150 7.98 -20.77 8.95
C ARG A 150 7.98 -20.12 7.56
N ALA A 151 6.84 -19.63 7.09
CA ALA A 151 6.70 -19.02 5.77
C ALA A 151 7.46 -17.68 5.60
N HIS A 152 8.06 -17.12 6.66
CA HIS A 152 9.02 -16.03 6.51
C HIS A 152 10.38 -16.50 5.96
N ALA A 153 10.73 -17.77 6.12
CA ALA A 153 11.88 -18.37 5.44
C ALA A 153 11.53 -18.73 3.99
N ASP A 154 10.27 -19.10 3.73
CA ASP A 154 9.74 -19.47 2.42
C ASP A 154 9.05 -18.29 1.71
N ALA A 155 9.17 -17.05 2.22
CA ALA A 155 8.57 -15.86 1.63
C ALA A 155 9.15 -15.54 0.22
N ALA A 156 10.28 -16.13 -0.12
CA ALA A 156 10.82 -16.07 -1.48
C ALA A 156 9.88 -16.71 -2.53
N ASP A 157 9.08 -17.71 -2.12
CA ASP A 157 8.15 -18.43 -3.01
C ASP A 157 6.70 -17.93 -2.89
N ALA A 158 6.40 -17.02 -1.97
CA ALA A 158 5.05 -16.46 -1.85
C ALA A 158 4.76 -15.50 -2.99
N PRO A 159 3.67 -15.69 -3.76
CA PRO A 159 3.33 -14.79 -4.85
C PRO A 159 2.90 -13.44 -4.30
N PHE A 160 3.75 -12.44 -4.41
CA PHE A 160 3.42 -11.05 -4.12
C PHE A 160 2.99 -10.36 -5.41
N ILE A 161 1.79 -9.80 -5.42
CA ILE A 161 1.32 -8.94 -6.52
C ILE A 161 2.00 -7.58 -6.42
N VAL A 162 2.13 -7.09 -5.20
CA VAL A 162 2.83 -5.83 -4.88
C VAL A 162 3.85 -6.07 -3.77
N PRO A 163 5.02 -5.39 -3.78
CA PRO A 163 6.03 -5.55 -2.75
C PRO A 163 5.54 -5.05 -1.39
N GLU A 164 5.90 -5.79 -0.34
CA GLU A 164 5.68 -5.41 1.06
C GLU A 164 7.02 -5.27 1.79
N LEU A 165 7.30 -4.07 2.24
CA LEU A 165 8.50 -3.75 3.01
C LEU A 165 8.12 -3.55 4.49
N ILE A 166 8.54 -4.48 5.34
CA ILE A 166 8.10 -4.56 6.73
C ILE A 166 9.25 -4.25 7.68
N GLN A 167 9.03 -3.38 8.66
CA GLN A 167 9.98 -3.06 9.74
C GLN A 167 11.35 -2.60 9.23
N HIS A 168 12.35 -3.48 9.34
CA HIS A 168 13.74 -3.20 8.94
C HIS A 168 13.91 -3.14 7.42
N ALA A 169 13.07 -3.84 6.66
CA ALA A 169 13.06 -3.78 5.21
C ALA A 169 12.47 -2.46 4.68
N ALA A 170 11.64 -1.76 5.46
CA ALA A 170 11.05 -0.47 5.07
C ALA A 170 12.07 0.68 5.21
N THR A 171 13.26 0.53 4.64
CA THR A 171 14.24 1.62 4.58
C THR A 171 13.89 2.62 3.47
N PRO A 172 14.28 3.90 3.58
CA PRO A 172 14.07 4.87 2.50
C PRO A 172 14.61 4.40 1.15
N GLN A 173 15.77 3.76 1.13
CA GLN A 173 16.41 3.24 -0.07
C GLN A 173 15.59 2.11 -0.70
N ALA A 174 15.13 1.14 0.11
CA ALA A 174 14.32 0.02 -0.39
C ALA A 174 12.95 0.49 -0.88
N LEU A 175 12.32 1.44 -0.18
CA LEU A 175 11.06 2.06 -0.58
C LEU A 175 11.21 2.81 -1.92
N ALA A 176 12.28 3.61 -2.07
CA ALA A 176 12.56 4.32 -3.31
C ALA A 176 12.84 3.35 -4.46
N ALA A 177 13.70 2.35 -4.26
CA ALA A 177 14.02 1.36 -5.29
C ALA A 177 12.79 0.58 -5.75
N ALA A 178 11.94 0.12 -4.82
CA ALA A 178 10.72 -0.59 -5.15
C ALA A 178 9.69 0.29 -5.89
N THR A 179 9.64 1.60 -5.58
CA THR A 179 8.77 2.55 -6.27
C THR A 179 9.29 2.84 -7.69
N LEU A 180 10.60 3.06 -7.85
CA LEU A 180 11.22 3.28 -9.16
C LEU A 180 11.07 2.05 -10.07
N ALA A 181 11.18 0.84 -9.54
CA ALA A 181 10.98 -0.40 -10.31
C ALA A 181 9.58 -0.50 -10.95
N TRP A 182 8.54 0.10 -10.34
CA TRP A 182 7.22 0.19 -10.95
C TRP A 182 7.20 1.16 -12.15
N LEU A 183 7.92 2.27 -12.06
CA LEU A 183 8.00 3.27 -13.13
C LEU A 183 8.79 2.75 -14.35
N GLU A 184 9.61 1.72 -14.16
CA GLU A 184 10.49 1.16 -15.17
C GLU A 184 9.92 -0.11 -15.84
N ASP A 185 8.84 -0.68 -15.31
CA ASP A 185 8.24 -1.93 -15.79
C ASP A 185 6.76 -1.77 -16.16
N PRO A 186 6.45 -1.20 -17.33
CA PRO A 186 5.07 -1.02 -17.78
C PRO A 186 4.32 -2.34 -17.98
N VAL A 187 5.02 -3.44 -18.31
CA VAL A 187 4.41 -4.76 -18.47
C VAL A 187 3.87 -5.26 -17.13
N ARG A 188 4.69 -5.15 -16.08
CA ARG A 188 4.27 -5.49 -14.72
C ARG A 188 3.14 -4.60 -14.22
N VAL A 189 3.16 -3.31 -14.54
CA VAL A 189 2.07 -2.37 -14.22
C VAL A 189 0.76 -2.86 -14.82
N LEU A 190 0.73 -3.14 -16.12
CA LEU A 190 -0.47 -3.62 -16.82
C LEU A 190 -1.00 -4.93 -16.21
N ALA A 191 -0.14 -5.92 -16.00
CA ALA A 191 -0.52 -7.19 -15.38
C ALA A 191 -1.13 -7.00 -13.98
N THR A 192 -0.57 -6.08 -13.20
CA THR A 192 -1.08 -5.75 -11.86
C THR A 192 -2.43 -5.03 -11.94
N GLN A 193 -2.61 -4.13 -12.88
CA GLN A 193 -3.88 -3.43 -13.13
C GLN A 193 -4.99 -4.41 -13.53
N GLU A 194 -4.70 -5.37 -14.39
CA GLU A 194 -5.65 -6.43 -14.77
C GLU A 194 -6.05 -7.28 -13.55
N ARG A 195 -5.07 -7.65 -12.72
CA ARG A 195 -5.35 -8.41 -11.51
C ARG A 195 -6.21 -7.62 -10.52
N PHE A 196 -5.97 -6.32 -10.36
CA PHE A 196 -6.79 -5.44 -9.54
C PHE A 196 -8.17 -5.18 -10.14
N ALA A 197 -8.30 -5.15 -11.47
CA ALA A 197 -9.60 -5.08 -12.13
C ALA A 197 -10.42 -6.35 -11.87
N GLN A 198 -9.78 -7.54 -11.87
CA GLN A 198 -10.44 -8.77 -11.48
C GLN A 198 -10.86 -8.76 -10.00
N LEU A 199 -9.97 -8.36 -9.09
CA LEU A 199 -10.28 -8.20 -7.67
C LEU A 199 -11.48 -7.27 -7.46
N HIS A 200 -11.53 -6.15 -8.19
CA HIS A 200 -12.66 -5.22 -8.10
C HIS A 200 -13.97 -5.89 -8.51
N ARG A 201 -14.00 -6.64 -9.62
CA ARG A 201 -15.20 -7.41 -10.04
C ARG A 201 -15.61 -8.44 -8.99
N ASP A 202 -14.67 -9.14 -8.39
CA ASP A 202 -14.92 -10.16 -7.37
C ASP A 202 -15.51 -9.56 -6.07
N LEU A 203 -15.20 -8.29 -5.78
CA LEU A 203 -15.72 -7.55 -4.63
C LEU A 203 -17.08 -6.88 -4.90
N LEU A 204 -17.46 -6.69 -6.16
CA LEU A 204 -18.78 -6.16 -6.54
C LEU A 204 -19.86 -7.21 -6.30
N ARG A 205 -20.36 -7.27 -5.07
CA ARG A 205 -21.44 -8.18 -4.66
C ARG A 205 -22.58 -7.38 -4.06
N ASP A 206 -23.81 -7.83 -4.30
CA ASP A 206 -24.98 -7.30 -3.60
C ASP A 206 -24.98 -7.81 -2.14
N THR A 207 -24.13 -7.21 -1.32
CA THR A 207 -23.95 -7.56 0.09
C THR A 207 -25.25 -7.43 0.90
N PRO A 208 -26.09 -6.39 0.72
CA PRO A 208 -27.39 -6.31 1.39
C PRO A 208 -28.30 -7.51 1.09
N GLN A 209 -28.40 -7.91 -0.17
CA GLN A 209 -29.25 -9.03 -0.57
C GLN A 209 -28.74 -10.37 -0.06
N LEU A 210 -27.41 -10.58 -0.11
CA LEU A 210 -26.77 -11.78 0.44
C LEU A 210 -26.94 -11.88 1.96
N ALA A 211 -26.82 -10.75 2.68
CA ALA A 211 -27.05 -10.70 4.12
C ALA A 211 -28.51 -10.98 4.47
N CYS A 212 -29.46 -10.39 3.76
CA CYS A 212 -30.88 -10.67 3.92
C CYS A 212 -31.20 -12.17 3.74
N HIS A 213 -30.73 -12.79 2.67
CA HIS A 213 -30.92 -14.22 2.44
C HIS A 213 -30.31 -15.09 3.54
N ALA A 214 -29.11 -14.75 4.01
CA ALA A 214 -28.48 -15.48 5.10
C ALA A 214 -29.29 -15.40 6.41
N ILE A 215 -29.79 -14.23 6.77
CA ILE A 215 -30.63 -14.01 7.95
C ILE A 215 -31.96 -14.79 7.81
N GLN A 216 -32.64 -14.67 6.67
CA GLN A 216 -33.91 -15.41 6.40
C GLN A 216 -33.72 -16.92 6.51
N SER A 217 -32.60 -17.45 5.99
CA SER A 217 -32.29 -18.89 6.08
C SER A 217 -32.07 -19.37 7.51
N LEU A 218 -31.59 -18.50 8.42
CA LEU A 218 -31.44 -18.83 9.85
C LEU A 218 -32.77 -18.76 10.61
N LEU A 219 -33.63 -17.80 10.26
CA LEU A 219 -34.93 -17.63 10.90
C LEU A 219 -35.97 -18.68 10.48
N ALA A 220 -35.77 -19.32 9.34
CA ALA A 220 -36.65 -20.38 8.82
C ALA A 220 -36.31 -21.79 9.36
N ARG A 221 -35.31 -21.92 10.22
CA ARG A 221 -34.91 -23.15 10.94
C ARG A 221 -35.46 -23.18 12.35
#